data_64f3b7db1c0f104e49eac1c6edeb03bd
#
_entry.id   64f3b7db1c0f104e49eac1c6edeb03bd
#
_cell.length_a   1.000
_cell.length_b   1.000
_cell.length_c   1.000
_cell.angle_alpha   90.00
_cell.angle_beta   90.00
_cell.angle_gamma   90.00
#
_symmetry.space_group_name_H-M   'P 1'
#
loop_
_entity.id
_entity.type
_entity.pdbx_description
1 polymer ?
#
loop_
_entity_poly.entity_id
_entity_poly.type
_entity_poly.pdbx_seq_one_letter_code
_entity_poly.pdbx_strand_id
1 'polypeptide(L)'
;MYKKLIRPLLFLFNPESIHNFSFLFIKLILKFPFIKPLFKSLFSFKNKKLETSLFGIKFKNRIGLAAGFDKNAELLNEMECFGFSHVEVGTITPKPQSGNPKPRLFRLKSDKALINRMGFNNDGVEKVLNRIKSYNGNLIIGANIGKNKITPNSKAVDDYLYSFKKLRDYVNYFVINISSPNTPNLRALQSKEKLNNLLDKIQSENFSKKKSIPILIKIAPDLSKKEIDDILSVTIKNKIDGIIATNTTVSRVNIDNNETGGLSGKPLSNKSNEIINYLKTKSKNKLKIIGVGGIFNGNDAKEKINSGADLLQVYTGWIYEGPSMINKINKFLLKENQ
;
A
#
# COMPACT_ATOMS: atom_id res chain seq x y z
N MET A 1 -15.76 -19.99 7.64
CA MET A 1 -15.69 -20.57 6.27
C MET A 1 -14.33 -20.30 5.62
N TYR A 2 -13.93 -19.04 5.33
CA TYR A 2 -12.68 -18.74 4.59
C TYR A 2 -11.44 -19.43 5.20
N LYS A 3 -11.13 -19.20 6.48
CA LYS A 3 -9.92 -19.75 7.14
C LYS A 3 -9.87 -21.27 7.21
N LYS A 4 -11.04 -21.93 7.34
CA LYS A 4 -11.12 -23.39 7.58
C LYS A 4 -11.24 -24.19 6.28
N LEU A 5 -11.83 -23.63 5.22
CA LEU A 5 -12.14 -24.35 3.97
C LEU A 5 -11.42 -23.72 2.77
N ILE A 6 -11.66 -22.43 2.48
CA ILE A 6 -11.20 -21.79 1.24
C ILE A 6 -9.68 -21.57 1.27
N ARG A 7 -9.16 -20.95 2.33
CA ARG A 7 -7.73 -20.66 2.44
C ARG A 7 -6.83 -21.89 2.37
N PRO A 8 -7.09 -23.00 3.11
CA PRO A 8 -6.26 -24.19 2.99
C PRO A 8 -6.17 -24.71 1.55
N LEU A 9 -7.31 -24.74 0.84
CA LEU A 9 -7.35 -25.14 -0.57
C LEU A 9 -6.54 -24.20 -1.47
N LEU A 10 -6.76 -22.88 -1.36
CA LEU A 10 -6.02 -21.89 -2.15
C LEU A 10 -4.50 -21.92 -1.85
N PHE A 11 -4.12 -22.33 -0.64
CA PHE A 11 -2.73 -22.39 -0.21
C PHE A 11 -1.96 -23.63 -0.68
N LEU A 12 -2.62 -24.56 -1.36
CA LEU A 12 -1.97 -25.67 -2.07
C LEU A 12 -1.29 -25.20 -3.37
N PHE A 13 -1.80 -24.14 -3.97
CA PHE A 13 -1.33 -23.65 -5.28
C PHE A 13 -0.22 -22.61 -5.14
N ASN A 14 0.51 -22.38 -6.23
CA ASN A 14 1.51 -21.32 -6.31
C ASN A 14 0.90 -19.96 -5.95
N PRO A 15 1.54 -19.13 -5.10
CA PRO A 15 0.97 -17.88 -4.61
C PRO A 15 0.60 -16.87 -5.71
N GLU A 16 1.43 -16.73 -6.74
CA GLU A 16 1.18 -15.78 -7.81
C GLU A 16 0.08 -16.27 -8.77
N SER A 17 0.06 -17.57 -9.06
CA SER A 17 -0.97 -18.16 -9.91
C SER A 17 -2.35 -18.07 -9.27
N ILE A 18 -2.45 -18.37 -7.96
CA ILE A 18 -3.73 -18.28 -7.25
C ILE A 18 -4.18 -16.83 -7.04
N HIS A 19 -3.27 -15.88 -6.95
CA HIS A 19 -3.59 -14.46 -6.94
C HIS A 19 -4.31 -14.06 -8.24
N ASN A 20 -3.72 -14.40 -9.40
CA ASN A 20 -4.30 -14.10 -10.70
C ASN A 20 -5.66 -14.81 -10.91
N PHE A 21 -5.77 -16.07 -10.50
CA PHE A 21 -7.03 -16.80 -10.52
C PHE A 21 -8.09 -16.12 -9.64
N SER A 22 -7.72 -15.68 -8.43
CA SER A 22 -8.64 -14.99 -7.52
C SER A 22 -9.14 -13.68 -8.12
N PHE A 23 -8.32 -12.95 -8.84
CA PHE A 23 -8.71 -11.73 -9.56
C PHE A 23 -9.78 -12.04 -10.61
N LEU A 24 -9.52 -13.03 -11.46
CA LEU A 24 -10.48 -13.46 -12.48
C LEU A 24 -11.79 -13.92 -11.85
N PHE A 25 -11.72 -14.75 -10.83
CA PHE A 25 -12.87 -15.30 -10.11
C PHE A 25 -13.73 -14.21 -9.46
N ILE A 26 -13.10 -13.25 -8.76
CA ILE A 26 -13.79 -12.11 -8.14
C ILE A 26 -14.49 -11.26 -9.21
N LYS A 27 -13.80 -10.93 -10.31
CA LYS A 27 -14.40 -10.20 -11.43
C LYS A 27 -15.63 -10.90 -12.01
N LEU A 28 -15.52 -12.22 -12.25
CA LEU A 28 -16.61 -13.01 -12.82
C LEU A 28 -17.83 -13.07 -11.89
N ILE A 29 -17.61 -13.40 -10.61
CA ILE A 29 -18.70 -13.53 -9.64
C ILE A 29 -19.39 -12.19 -9.40
N LEU A 30 -18.65 -11.10 -9.24
CA LEU A 30 -19.22 -9.79 -8.93
C LEU A 30 -19.82 -9.07 -10.15
N LYS A 31 -19.77 -9.67 -11.35
CA LYS A 31 -20.57 -9.22 -12.51
C LYS A 31 -22.05 -9.52 -12.35
N PHE A 32 -22.42 -10.57 -11.59
CA PHE A 32 -23.82 -10.90 -11.37
C PHE A 32 -24.49 -9.84 -10.47
N PRO A 33 -25.61 -9.24 -10.90
CA PRO A 33 -26.21 -8.07 -10.25
C PRO A 33 -26.59 -8.31 -8.79
N PHE A 34 -27.03 -9.53 -8.44
CA PHE A 34 -27.44 -9.87 -7.08
C PHE A 34 -26.27 -10.22 -6.14
N ILE A 35 -25.11 -10.61 -6.66
CA ILE A 35 -23.96 -11.02 -5.86
C ILE A 35 -23.22 -9.81 -5.27
N LYS A 36 -23.09 -8.73 -6.04
CA LYS A 36 -22.39 -7.52 -5.56
C LYS A 36 -23.04 -6.91 -4.31
N PRO A 37 -24.37 -6.67 -4.24
CA PRO A 37 -25.04 -6.23 -3.01
C PRO A 37 -24.88 -7.21 -1.85
N LEU A 38 -24.98 -8.51 -2.10
CA LEU A 38 -24.79 -9.56 -1.08
C LEU A 38 -23.38 -9.50 -0.49
N PHE A 39 -22.34 -9.44 -1.31
CA PHE A 39 -20.96 -9.29 -0.83
C PHE A 39 -20.77 -8.02 -0.02
N LYS A 40 -21.34 -6.90 -0.49
CA LYS A 40 -21.27 -5.63 0.24
C LYS A 40 -21.95 -5.70 1.60
N SER A 41 -23.08 -6.38 1.74
CA SER A 41 -23.74 -6.58 3.03
C SER A 41 -22.95 -7.47 3.97
N LEU A 42 -22.31 -8.52 3.45
CA LEU A 42 -21.52 -9.48 4.25
C LEU A 42 -20.16 -8.92 4.71
N PHE A 43 -19.47 -8.20 3.84
CA PHE A 43 -18.07 -7.86 4.05
C PHE A 43 -17.82 -6.36 4.30
N SER A 44 -18.77 -5.48 4.03
CA SER A 44 -18.67 -4.06 4.32
C SER A 44 -19.42 -3.70 5.59
N PHE A 45 -18.87 -2.79 6.37
CA PHE A 45 -19.50 -2.22 7.55
C PHE A 45 -19.40 -0.71 7.49
N LYS A 46 -20.55 -0.03 7.59
CA LYS A 46 -20.64 1.42 7.53
C LYS A 46 -21.11 1.98 8.87
N ASN A 47 -20.38 2.96 9.38
CA ASN A 47 -20.79 3.75 10.54
C ASN A 47 -20.12 5.13 10.47
N LYS A 48 -20.88 6.20 10.67
CA LYS A 48 -20.37 7.59 10.64
C LYS A 48 -19.25 7.85 11.64
N LYS A 49 -19.25 7.18 12.80
CA LYS A 49 -18.20 7.31 13.83
C LYS A 49 -16.83 6.75 13.38
N LEU A 50 -16.78 5.97 12.28
CA LEU A 50 -15.53 5.47 11.70
C LEU A 50 -14.96 6.41 10.64
N GLU A 51 -15.74 7.40 10.20
CA GLU A 51 -15.29 8.35 9.19
C GLU A 51 -14.14 9.22 9.74
N THR A 52 -13.20 9.52 8.88
CA THR A 52 -12.09 10.41 9.20
C THR A 52 -11.71 11.25 8.00
N SER A 53 -11.19 12.44 8.23
CA SER A 53 -10.70 13.32 7.17
C SER A 53 -9.20 13.47 7.28
N LEU A 54 -8.50 13.27 6.17
CA LEU A 54 -7.05 13.41 6.08
C LEU A 54 -6.68 13.97 4.69
N PHE A 55 -5.71 14.84 4.61
CA PHE A 55 -5.28 15.46 3.34
C PHE A 55 -6.41 16.19 2.58
N GLY A 56 -7.45 16.66 3.28
CA GLY A 56 -8.65 17.21 2.62
C GLY A 56 -9.59 16.16 2.00
N ILE A 57 -9.30 14.86 2.21
CA ILE A 57 -10.08 13.73 1.70
C ILE A 57 -10.86 13.09 2.83
N LYS A 58 -12.15 12.80 2.59
CA LYS A 58 -13.02 12.10 3.54
C LYS A 58 -12.96 10.59 3.31
N PHE A 59 -12.51 9.85 4.31
CA PHE A 59 -12.43 8.39 4.33
C PHE A 59 -13.58 7.80 5.14
N LYS A 60 -14.29 6.79 4.59
CA LYS A 60 -15.41 6.11 5.28
C LYS A 60 -15.01 5.27 6.49
N ASN A 61 -13.74 4.91 6.59
CA ASN A 61 -13.07 4.27 7.72
C ASN A 61 -11.55 4.38 7.52
N ARG A 62 -10.78 3.94 8.51
CA ARG A 62 -9.31 4.08 8.48
C ARG A 62 -8.58 3.00 7.66
N ILE A 63 -9.27 1.96 7.13
CA ILE A 63 -8.60 0.78 6.57
C ILE A 63 -8.60 0.81 5.05
N GLY A 64 -7.42 0.72 4.47
CA GLY A 64 -7.19 0.60 3.03
C GLY A 64 -6.44 -0.65 2.62
N LEU A 65 -6.38 -0.88 1.31
CA LEU A 65 -5.57 -1.91 0.69
C LEU A 65 -4.22 -1.33 0.27
N ALA A 66 -3.13 -1.98 0.69
CA ALA A 66 -1.77 -1.55 0.38
C ALA A 66 -1.38 -1.82 -1.08
N ALA A 67 -0.48 -1.00 -1.62
CA ALA A 67 0.12 -1.22 -2.93
C ALA A 67 0.73 -2.61 -3.09
N GLY A 68 0.71 -3.11 -4.32
CA GLY A 68 1.23 -4.42 -4.69
C GLY A 68 0.17 -5.51 -4.74
N PHE A 69 -1.01 -5.33 -4.17
CA PHE A 69 -2.13 -6.26 -4.28
C PHE A 69 -2.82 -6.09 -5.64
N ASP A 70 -3.41 -4.94 -5.89
CA ASP A 70 -3.95 -4.57 -7.21
C ASP A 70 -2.99 -3.58 -7.91
N LYS A 71 -1.96 -4.12 -8.55
CA LYS A 71 -0.91 -3.29 -9.16
C LYS A 71 -1.41 -2.48 -10.35
N ASN A 72 -2.40 -3.01 -11.05
CA ASN A 72 -2.84 -2.52 -12.34
C ASN A 72 -4.23 -1.88 -12.31
N ALA A 73 -4.80 -1.62 -11.11
CA ALA A 73 -6.17 -1.11 -10.96
C ALA A 73 -7.23 -2.00 -11.61
N GLU A 74 -7.09 -3.31 -11.44
CA GLU A 74 -7.96 -4.29 -12.11
C GLU A 74 -9.25 -4.62 -11.34
N LEU A 75 -9.26 -4.37 -10.02
CA LEU A 75 -10.36 -4.76 -9.12
C LEU A 75 -11.02 -3.57 -8.39
N LEU A 76 -10.88 -2.34 -8.87
CA LEU A 76 -11.39 -1.16 -8.17
C LEU A 76 -12.90 -1.27 -7.88
N ASN A 77 -13.70 -1.73 -8.85
CA ASN A 77 -15.14 -1.90 -8.69
C ASN A 77 -15.52 -2.98 -7.67
N GLU A 78 -14.70 -4.03 -7.56
CA GLU A 78 -14.91 -5.17 -6.69
C GLU A 78 -14.44 -4.89 -5.26
N MET A 79 -13.35 -4.11 -5.10
CA MET A 79 -12.78 -3.78 -3.79
C MET A 79 -13.72 -2.98 -2.90
N GLU A 80 -14.67 -2.23 -3.46
CA GLU A 80 -15.72 -1.57 -2.69
C GLU A 80 -16.55 -2.54 -1.84
N CYS A 81 -16.74 -3.78 -2.31
CA CYS A 81 -17.56 -4.79 -1.64
C CYS A 81 -16.90 -5.31 -0.35
N PHE A 82 -15.59 -5.20 -0.22
CA PHE A 82 -14.82 -5.71 0.91
C PHE A 82 -14.61 -4.69 2.04
N GLY A 83 -15.22 -3.51 1.93
CA GLY A 83 -15.24 -2.52 3.01
C GLY A 83 -14.00 -1.62 3.11
N PHE A 84 -13.08 -1.70 2.17
CA PHE A 84 -11.93 -0.79 2.11
C PHE A 84 -12.38 0.66 1.91
N SER A 85 -11.77 1.60 2.61
CA SER A 85 -11.99 3.04 2.42
C SER A 85 -11.17 3.59 1.26
N HIS A 86 -9.99 3.04 1.04
CA HIS A 86 -9.07 3.44 -0.01
C HIS A 86 -8.28 2.23 -0.52
N VAL A 87 -7.82 2.33 -1.74
CA VAL A 87 -6.95 1.34 -2.39
C VAL A 87 -5.74 2.05 -2.96
N GLU A 88 -4.55 1.56 -2.64
CA GLU A 88 -3.31 2.02 -3.23
C GLU A 88 -2.95 1.09 -4.39
N VAL A 89 -3.10 1.58 -5.63
CA VAL A 89 -2.74 0.85 -6.84
C VAL A 89 -1.26 1.03 -7.17
N GLY A 90 -0.66 0.06 -7.82
CA GLY A 90 0.76 0.10 -8.18
C GLY A 90 1.61 -0.93 -7.40
N THR A 91 2.93 -0.83 -7.51
CA THR A 91 3.70 0.31 -8.02
C THR A 91 3.58 0.38 -9.54
N ILE A 92 3.23 1.54 -10.04
CA ILE A 92 3.08 1.87 -11.46
C ILE A 92 4.39 2.48 -11.96
N THR A 93 4.87 2.03 -13.10
CA THR A 93 6.03 2.61 -13.78
C THR A 93 5.61 3.20 -15.13
N PRO A 94 6.36 4.14 -15.74
CA PRO A 94 6.05 4.71 -17.03
C PRO A 94 5.76 3.66 -18.10
N LYS A 95 6.69 2.72 -18.28
CA LYS A 95 6.57 1.61 -19.23
C LYS A 95 6.14 0.33 -18.49
N PRO A 96 5.42 -0.58 -19.16
CA PRO A 96 5.15 -1.91 -18.62
C PRO A 96 6.46 -2.66 -18.37
N GLN A 97 6.46 -3.52 -17.35
CA GLN A 97 7.59 -4.42 -17.11
C GLN A 97 7.14 -5.71 -16.43
N SER A 98 7.80 -6.82 -16.78
CA SER A 98 7.48 -8.16 -16.29
C SER A 98 7.85 -8.39 -14.82
N GLY A 99 8.77 -7.56 -14.29
CA GLY A 99 9.35 -7.75 -12.95
C GLY A 99 10.50 -8.75 -12.94
N ASN A 100 10.77 -9.33 -11.78
CA ASN A 100 11.84 -10.32 -11.61
C ASN A 100 11.40 -11.72 -12.04
N PRO A 101 12.34 -12.65 -12.33
CA PRO A 101 12.03 -14.05 -12.67
C PRO A 101 11.18 -14.75 -11.59
N LYS A 102 10.35 -15.69 -12.01
CA LYS A 102 9.58 -16.59 -11.14
C LYS A 102 10.43 -17.81 -10.74
N PRO A 103 10.16 -18.42 -9.55
CA PRO A 103 9.20 -18.01 -8.51
C PRO A 103 9.67 -16.78 -7.73
N ARG A 104 8.73 -15.89 -7.39
CA ARG A 104 9.02 -14.59 -6.78
C ARG A 104 8.06 -14.19 -5.66
N LEU A 105 7.20 -15.11 -5.23
CA LEU A 105 6.27 -14.93 -4.12
C LEU A 105 6.16 -16.23 -3.33
N PHE A 106 6.42 -16.16 -2.02
CA PHE A 106 6.51 -17.32 -1.12
C PHE A 106 5.65 -17.08 0.12
N ARG A 107 4.93 -18.13 0.57
CA ARG A 107 4.13 -18.10 1.79
C ARG A 107 4.87 -18.80 2.91
N LEU A 108 4.98 -18.13 4.04
CA LEU A 108 5.45 -18.69 5.30
C LEU A 108 4.24 -18.90 6.20
N LYS A 109 3.65 -20.11 6.15
CA LYS A 109 2.34 -20.38 6.77
C LYS A 109 2.40 -20.30 8.30
N SER A 110 3.46 -20.85 8.92
CA SER A 110 3.74 -20.80 10.36
C SER A 110 3.82 -19.37 10.87
N ASP A 111 4.52 -18.52 10.14
CA ASP A 111 4.82 -17.14 10.55
C ASP A 111 3.74 -16.14 10.14
N LYS A 112 2.69 -16.59 9.45
CA LYS A 112 1.66 -15.73 8.83
C LYS A 112 2.32 -14.61 8.01
N ALA A 113 3.26 -14.98 7.15
CA ALA A 113 4.11 -14.07 6.42
C ALA A 113 4.16 -14.39 4.92
N LEU A 114 4.65 -13.43 4.15
CA LEU A 114 5.00 -13.57 2.75
C LEU A 114 6.39 -13.03 2.50
N ILE A 115 7.17 -13.70 1.67
CA ILE A 115 8.37 -13.15 1.05
C ILE A 115 8.08 -12.89 -0.42
N ASN A 116 8.45 -11.70 -0.92
CA ASN A 116 8.29 -11.35 -2.31
C ASN A 116 9.54 -10.69 -2.88
N ARG A 117 9.81 -10.98 -4.15
CA ARG A 117 10.81 -10.30 -4.99
C ARG A 117 10.22 -9.93 -6.35
N MET A 118 9.05 -9.27 -6.34
CA MET A 118 8.23 -9.02 -7.53
C MET A 118 8.91 -8.12 -8.56
N GLY A 119 9.63 -7.06 -8.14
CA GLY A 119 10.37 -6.17 -9.05
C GLY A 119 9.48 -5.24 -9.87
N PHE A 120 8.39 -4.74 -9.28
CA PHE A 120 7.45 -3.80 -9.89
C PHE A 120 6.84 -4.29 -11.22
N ASN A 121 6.45 -5.58 -11.29
CA ASN A 121 5.68 -6.06 -12.44
C ASN A 121 4.36 -5.30 -12.54
N ASN A 122 4.13 -4.64 -13.68
CA ASN A 122 2.92 -3.85 -13.94
C ASN A 122 2.75 -3.60 -15.44
N ASP A 123 1.55 -3.16 -15.84
CA ASP A 123 1.15 -2.94 -17.23
C ASP A 123 1.56 -1.57 -17.81
N GLY A 124 2.25 -0.74 -16.99
CA GLY A 124 2.62 0.63 -17.35
C GLY A 124 1.49 1.64 -17.11
N VAL A 125 1.87 2.91 -17.02
CA VAL A 125 0.95 3.98 -16.62
C VAL A 125 -0.24 4.14 -17.55
N GLU A 126 -0.08 3.97 -18.86
CA GLU A 126 -1.16 4.21 -19.82
C GLU A 126 -2.32 3.19 -19.66
N LYS A 127 -2.01 1.89 -19.51
CA LYS A 127 -3.04 0.87 -19.30
C LYS A 127 -3.72 1.03 -17.93
N VAL A 128 -2.94 1.35 -16.90
CA VAL A 128 -3.47 1.59 -15.55
C VAL A 128 -4.38 2.82 -15.55
N LEU A 129 -3.98 3.91 -16.19
CA LEU A 129 -4.78 5.10 -16.36
C LEU A 129 -6.14 4.81 -17.00
N ASN A 130 -6.16 4.02 -18.09
CA ASN A 130 -7.41 3.68 -18.76
C ASN A 130 -8.36 2.90 -17.83
N ARG A 131 -7.85 2.01 -16.98
CA ARG A 131 -8.67 1.30 -15.99
C ARG A 131 -9.17 2.23 -14.88
N ILE A 132 -8.35 3.16 -14.40
CA ILE A 132 -8.76 4.15 -13.41
C ILE A 132 -9.85 5.07 -14.00
N LYS A 133 -9.71 5.52 -15.26
CA LYS A 133 -10.73 6.32 -15.96
C LYS A 133 -12.07 5.61 -16.10
N SER A 134 -12.07 4.29 -16.27
CA SER A 134 -13.30 3.50 -16.37
C SER A 134 -13.97 3.21 -15.02
N TYR A 135 -13.32 3.55 -13.91
CA TYR A 135 -13.86 3.38 -12.57
C TYR A 135 -14.84 4.52 -12.21
N ASN A 136 -16.09 4.17 -11.87
CA ASN A 136 -17.16 5.11 -11.53
C ASN A 136 -17.66 4.96 -10.08
N GLY A 137 -16.84 4.38 -9.20
CA GLY A 137 -17.22 4.17 -7.79
C GLY A 137 -16.70 5.26 -6.85
N ASN A 138 -16.80 4.98 -5.55
CA ASN A 138 -16.50 5.93 -4.47
C ASN A 138 -15.26 5.54 -3.62
N LEU A 139 -14.39 4.64 -4.11
CA LEU A 139 -13.12 4.37 -3.43
C LEU A 139 -12.17 5.54 -3.59
N ILE A 140 -11.48 5.86 -2.54
CA ILE A 140 -10.32 6.73 -2.61
C ILE A 140 -9.17 5.94 -3.25
N ILE A 141 -8.62 6.45 -4.34
CA ILE A 141 -7.54 5.81 -5.09
C ILE A 141 -6.24 6.55 -4.82
N GLY A 142 -5.25 5.83 -4.27
CA GLY A 142 -3.87 6.27 -4.20
C GLY A 142 -3.05 5.66 -5.33
N ALA A 143 -2.26 6.47 -6.04
CA ALA A 143 -1.32 5.97 -7.04
C ALA A 143 0.08 5.84 -6.45
N ASN A 144 0.53 4.61 -6.26
CA ASN A 144 1.91 4.30 -5.89
C ASN A 144 2.75 4.26 -7.17
N ILE A 145 3.69 5.18 -7.31
CA ILE A 145 4.52 5.32 -8.50
C ILE A 145 6.00 5.06 -8.21
N GLY A 146 6.69 4.56 -9.22
CA GLY A 146 8.12 4.23 -9.15
C GLY A 146 8.79 4.33 -10.51
N LYS A 147 10.13 4.25 -10.52
CA LYS A 147 10.89 4.19 -11.77
C LYS A 147 10.88 2.79 -12.38
N ASN A 148 11.02 2.70 -13.69
CA ASN A 148 11.31 1.43 -14.37
C ASN A 148 12.63 0.83 -13.89
N LYS A 149 12.75 -0.50 -13.94
CA LYS A 149 13.95 -1.24 -13.55
C LYS A 149 15.17 -0.81 -14.37
N ILE A 150 14.97 -0.59 -15.66
CA ILE A 150 16.02 -0.22 -16.61
C ILE A 150 16.46 1.25 -16.49
N THR A 151 15.64 2.12 -15.88
CA THR A 151 15.97 3.54 -15.72
C THR A 151 17.04 3.71 -14.64
N PRO A 152 18.19 4.32 -14.91
CA PRO A 152 19.21 4.61 -13.90
C PRO A 152 18.70 5.64 -12.88
N ASN A 153 19.26 5.64 -11.67
CA ASN A 153 18.83 6.57 -10.63
C ASN A 153 19.04 8.06 -10.97
N SER A 154 19.99 8.37 -11.84
CA SER A 154 20.20 9.74 -12.36
C SER A 154 19.02 10.27 -13.18
N LYS A 155 18.23 9.38 -13.79
CA LYS A 155 17.03 9.72 -14.57
C LYS A 155 15.72 9.29 -13.86
N ALA A 156 15.80 8.90 -12.59
CA ALA A 156 14.63 8.45 -11.86
C ALA A 156 13.52 9.51 -11.79
N VAL A 157 13.89 10.77 -11.61
CA VAL A 157 12.95 11.90 -11.53
C VAL A 157 12.02 11.96 -12.73
N ASP A 158 12.52 11.69 -13.94
CA ASP A 158 11.73 11.74 -15.17
C ASP A 158 10.62 10.70 -15.17
N ASP A 159 10.90 9.48 -14.70
CA ASP A 159 9.93 8.40 -14.58
C ASP A 159 8.81 8.73 -13.58
N TYR A 160 9.18 9.29 -12.42
CA TYR A 160 8.18 9.71 -11.42
C TYR A 160 7.33 10.86 -11.94
N LEU A 161 7.92 11.89 -12.55
CA LEU A 161 7.19 13.02 -13.13
C LEU A 161 6.27 12.59 -14.28
N TYR A 162 6.72 11.68 -15.14
CA TYR A 162 5.89 11.17 -16.22
C TYR A 162 4.62 10.51 -15.68
N SER A 163 4.77 9.57 -14.73
CA SER A 163 3.64 8.87 -14.12
C SER A 163 2.75 9.84 -13.32
N PHE A 164 3.34 10.79 -12.61
CA PHE A 164 2.62 11.82 -11.86
C PHE A 164 1.72 12.66 -12.78
N LYS A 165 2.28 13.22 -13.86
CA LYS A 165 1.53 14.05 -14.83
C LYS A 165 0.37 13.31 -15.47
N LYS A 166 0.56 12.03 -15.79
CA LYS A 166 -0.48 11.20 -16.42
C LYS A 166 -1.66 10.86 -15.50
N LEU A 167 -1.40 10.61 -14.22
CA LEU A 167 -2.39 10.09 -13.28
C LEU A 167 -3.06 11.16 -12.41
N ARG A 168 -2.48 12.36 -12.28
CA ARG A 168 -2.86 13.33 -11.26
C ARG A 168 -4.34 13.74 -11.25
N ASP A 169 -5.00 13.78 -12.39
CA ASP A 169 -6.40 14.23 -12.49
C ASP A 169 -7.40 13.09 -12.24
N TYR A 170 -6.90 11.88 -11.98
CA TYR A 170 -7.71 10.65 -11.88
C TYR A 170 -7.54 9.92 -10.55
N VAL A 171 -6.65 10.36 -9.68
CA VAL A 171 -6.39 9.75 -8.38
C VAL A 171 -6.56 10.78 -7.26
N ASN A 172 -6.71 10.30 -6.03
CA ASN A 172 -6.96 11.16 -4.88
C ASN A 172 -5.67 11.57 -4.16
N TYR A 173 -4.61 10.75 -4.23
CA TYR A 173 -3.29 11.03 -3.67
C TYR A 173 -2.20 10.22 -4.38
N PHE A 174 -0.97 10.67 -4.24
CA PHE A 174 0.21 9.95 -4.75
C PHE A 174 1.06 9.38 -3.63
N VAL A 175 1.74 8.28 -3.96
CA VAL A 175 2.77 7.68 -3.12
C VAL A 175 4.05 7.51 -3.93
N ILE A 176 5.11 8.19 -3.51
CA ILE A 176 6.44 8.07 -4.10
C ILE A 176 7.13 6.87 -3.47
N ASN A 177 7.26 5.78 -4.24
CA ASN A 177 7.83 4.53 -3.75
C ASN A 177 9.34 4.46 -4.02
N ILE A 178 10.11 4.71 -2.98
CA ILE A 178 11.59 4.68 -2.98
C ILE A 178 12.14 3.53 -2.13
N SER A 179 11.29 2.63 -1.66
CA SER A 179 11.61 1.71 -0.56
C SER A 179 11.62 0.23 -0.93
N SER A 180 11.29 -0.15 -2.18
CA SER A 180 11.29 -1.55 -2.59
C SER A 180 12.71 -2.14 -2.53
N PRO A 181 12.89 -3.31 -1.87
CA PRO A 181 14.16 -4.01 -1.88
C PRO A 181 14.42 -4.79 -3.18
N ASN A 182 13.40 -4.89 -4.04
CA ASN A 182 13.37 -5.81 -5.18
C ASN A 182 13.66 -5.14 -6.53
N THR A 183 13.99 -3.85 -6.49
CA THR A 183 14.41 -3.06 -7.66
C THR A 183 15.84 -2.58 -7.41
N PRO A 184 16.80 -2.88 -8.30
CA PRO A 184 18.21 -2.53 -8.09
C PRO A 184 18.40 -1.05 -7.76
N ASN A 185 19.17 -0.79 -6.72
CA ASN A 185 19.57 0.54 -6.27
C ASN A 185 18.44 1.52 -5.93
N LEU A 186 17.15 1.08 -5.93
CA LEU A 186 16.03 1.98 -5.66
C LEU A 186 16.14 2.64 -4.28
N ARG A 187 16.53 1.87 -3.25
CA ARG A 187 16.66 2.38 -1.88
C ARG A 187 17.74 3.47 -1.74
N ALA A 188 18.69 3.56 -2.68
CA ALA A 188 19.65 4.67 -2.70
C ALA A 188 18.98 6.04 -2.97
N LEU A 189 17.74 6.06 -3.47
CA LEU A 189 16.94 7.29 -3.59
C LEU A 189 16.46 7.81 -2.22
N GLN A 190 16.57 7.03 -1.15
CA GLN A 190 16.24 7.47 0.21
C GLN A 190 17.33 8.34 0.84
N SER A 191 18.52 8.44 0.23
CA SER A 191 19.55 9.39 0.71
C SER A 191 19.04 10.82 0.66
N LYS A 192 19.43 11.64 1.63
CA LYS A 192 18.92 13.00 1.85
C LYS A 192 18.92 13.86 0.58
N GLU A 193 20.05 13.90 -0.13
CA GLU A 193 20.23 14.71 -1.34
C GLU A 193 19.34 14.24 -2.49
N LYS A 194 19.36 12.93 -2.80
CA LYS A 194 18.58 12.35 -3.90
C LYS A 194 17.07 12.47 -3.64
N LEU A 195 16.67 12.21 -2.40
CA LEU A 195 15.29 12.36 -2.00
C LEU A 195 14.82 13.81 -2.10
N ASN A 196 15.64 14.77 -1.63
CA ASN A 196 15.31 16.18 -1.72
C ASN A 196 15.13 16.62 -3.18
N ASN A 197 16.04 16.24 -4.09
CA ASN A 197 15.91 16.56 -5.51
C ASN A 197 14.64 15.96 -6.14
N LEU A 198 14.34 14.70 -5.82
CA LEU A 198 13.14 14.02 -6.34
C LEU A 198 11.86 14.71 -5.87
N LEU A 199 11.74 14.98 -4.56
CA LEU A 199 10.54 15.57 -3.98
C LEU A 199 10.36 17.03 -4.38
N ASP A 200 11.43 17.81 -4.47
CA ASP A 200 11.41 19.20 -4.97
C ASP A 200 10.81 19.26 -6.38
N LYS A 201 11.30 18.44 -7.30
CA LYS A 201 10.79 18.39 -8.68
C LYS A 201 9.32 17.98 -8.77
N ILE A 202 8.90 16.96 -8.00
CA ILE A 202 7.50 16.52 -8.00
C ILE A 202 6.60 17.59 -7.38
N GLN A 203 6.99 18.22 -6.28
CA GLN A 203 6.20 19.26 -5.64
C GLN A 203 6.15 20.54 -6.48
N SER A 204 7.23 20.91 -7.17
CA SER A 204 7.22 22.02 -8.11
C SER A 204 6.20 21.81 -9.22
N GLU A 205 6.14 20.59 -9.80
CA GLU A 205 5.10 20.23 -10.77
C GLU A 205 3.70 20.24 -10.14
N ASN A 206 3.56 19.75 -8.90
CA ASN A 206 2.28 19.73 -8.19
C ASN A 206 1.74 21.14 -7.95
N PHE A 207 2.57 22.05 -7.48
CA PHE A 207 2.19 23.45 -7.19
C PHE A 207 2.05 24.33 -8.44
N SER A 208 2.60 23.92 -9.59
CA SER A 208 2.38 24.63 -10.86
C SER A 208 0.94 24.56 -11.35
N LYS A 209 0.11 23.72 -10.74
CA LYS A 209 -1.28 23.51 -11.13
C LYS A 209 -2.24 24.26 -10.21
N LYS A 210 -3.41 24.61 -10.75
CA LYS A 210 -4.47 25.33 -10.04
C LYS A 210 -4.90 24.62 -8.72
N LYS A 211 -4.83 23.29 -8.68
CA LYS A 211 -5.14 22.47 -7.50
C LYS A 211 -4.01 21.48 -7.26
N SER A 212 -3.38 21.53 -6.11
CA SER A 212 -2.43 20.50 -5.67
C SER A 212 -3.15 19.22 -5.24
N ILE A 213 -2.46 18.09 -5.35
CA ILE A 213 -2.91 16.78 -4.90
C ILE A 213 -1.98 16.28 -3.78
N PRO A 214 -2.50 15.60 -2.74
CA PRO A 214 -1.66 15.09 -1.66
C PRO A 214 -0.58 14.12 -2.16
N ILE A 215 0.65 14.31 -1.68
CA ILE A 215 1.80 13.46 -1.98
C ILE A 215 2.36 12.87 -0.70
N LEU A 216 2.52 11.55 -0.69
CA LEU A 216 3.14 10.79 0.38
C LEU A 216 4.42 10.10 -0.12
N ILE A 217 5.31 9.76 0.81
CA ILE A 217 6.44 8.87 0.53
C ILE A 217 6.28 7.55 1.27
N LYS A 218 6.70 6.43 0.65
CA LYS A 218 6.70 5.11 1.29
C LYS A 218 8.11 4.68 1.61
N ILE A 219 8.39 4.44 2.89
CA ILE A 219 9.72 4.16 3.41
C ILE A 219 9.95 2.69 3.73
N ALA A 220 11.24 2.28 3.74
CA ALA A 220 11.65 0.95 4.15
C ALA A 220 11.68 0.83 5.69
N PRO A 221 11.46 -0.38 6.25
CA PRO A 221 11.60 -0.61 7.69
C PRO A 221 13.05 -0.81 8.14
N ASP A 222 13.98 -0.99 7.20
CA ASP A 222 15.37 -1.33 7.47
C ASP A 222 16.29 -0.10 7.62
N LEU A 223 15.69 1.08 7.73
CA LEU A 223 16.40 2.36 7.90
C LEU A 223 16.91 2.53 9.33
N SER A 224 18.11 3.11 9.46
CA SER A 224 18.63 3.63 10.72
C SER A 224 17.86 4.86 11.20
N LYS A 225 17.95 5.19 12.47
CA LYS A 225 17.32 6.42 13.02
C LYS A 225 17.81 7.68 12.29
N LYS A 226 19.10 7.76 11.95
CA LYS A 226 19.65 8.89 11.19
C LYS A 226 19.03 9.02 9.81
N GLU A 227 18.87 7.92 9.09
CA GLU A 227 18.23 7.93 7.77
C GLU A 227 16.73 8.33 7.87
N ILE A 228 16.03 7.89 8.91
CA ILE A 228 14.65 8.33 9.18
C ILE A 228 14.60 9.83 9.48
N ASP A 229 15.53 10.38 10.27
CA ASP A 229 15.62 11.82 10.56
C ASP A 229 15.91 12.63 9.29
N ASP A 230 16.79 12.15 8.43
CA ASP A 230 17.09 12.78 7.13
C ASP A 230 15.84 12.79 6.21
N ILE A 231 15.14 11.66 6.11
CA ILE A 231 13.89 11.55 5.36
C ILE A 231 12.85 12.51 5.92
N LEU A 232 12.69 12.55 7.24
CA LEU A 232 11.73 13.42 7.92
C LEU A 232 12.01 14.91 7.61
N SER A 233 13.28 15.32 7.71
CA SER A 233 13.73 16.67 7.41
C SER A 233 13.40 17.07 5.96
N VAL A 234 13.69 16.18 5.00
CA VAL A 234 13.42 16.41 3.57
C VAL A 234 11.91 16.43 3.28
N THR A 235 11.15 15.57 3.93
CA THR A 235 9.68 15.49 3.80
C THR A 235 9.03 16.81 4.24
N ILE A 236 9.44 17.34 5.41
CA ILE A 236 8.92 18.60 5.93
C ILE A 236 9.34 19.78 5.05
N LYS A 237 10.61 19.84 4.66
CA LYS A 237 11.16 20.89 3.79
C LYS A 237 10.39 21.02 2.48
N ASN A 238 10.07 19.88 1.84
CA ASN A 238 9.35 19.83 0.57
C ASN A 238 7.82 19.82 0.73
N LYS A 239 7.28 20.09 1.92
CA LYS A 239 5.84 20.16 2.18
C LYS A 239 5.09 18.90 1.69
N ILE A 240 5.67 17.73 1.91
CA ILE A 240 5.04 16.44 1.63
C ILE A 240 3.98 16.17 2.70
N ASP A 241 2.81 15.69 2.30
CA ASP A 241 1.63 15.58 3.16
C ASP A 241 1.73 14.46 4.21
N GLY A 242 2.49 13.39 3.91
CA GLY A 242 2.62 12.29 4.84
C GLY A 242 3.62 11.21 4.46
N ILE A 243 3.72 10.21 5.35
CA ILE A 243 4.61 9.06 5.19
C ILE A 243 3.81 7.77 5.31
N ILE A 244 4.09 6.79 4.45
CA ILE A 244 3.60 5.42 4.59
C ILE A 244 4.70 4.58 5.23
N ALA A 245 4.46 4.10 6.42
CA ALA A 245 5.36 3.27 7.21
C ALA A 245 4.70 1.92 7.52
N THR A 246 5.22 0.79 6.94
CA THR A 246 6.43 0.65 6.14
C THR A 246 6.21 -0.23 4.91
N ASN A 247 7.20 -0.26 4.01
CA ASN A 247 7.36 -1.32 3.02
C ASN A 247 7.78 -2.64 3.71
N THR A 248 8.12 -3.67 2.95
CA THR A 248 8.61 -4.96 3.43
C THR A 248 10.07 -4.86 3.89
N THR A 249 10.47 -5.74 4.84
CA THR A 249 11.83 -5.81 5.40
C THR A 249 12.69 -6.85 4.69
N VAL A 250 13.99 -6.62 4.64
CA VAL A 250 14.97 -7.65 4.26
C VAL A 250 15.49 -8.45 5.46
N SER A 251 15.17 -8.01 6.68
CA SER A 251 15.52 -8.73 7.91
C SER A 251 14.77 -10.06 8.01
N ARG A 252 15.43 -11.07 8.57
CA ARG A 252 14.93 -12.44 8.79
C ARG A 252 14.99 -12.85 10.26
N VAL A 253 14.94 -11.88 11.17
CA VAL A 253 14.99 -12.19 12.61
C VAL A 253 13.85 -13.16 12.96
N ASN A 254 14.20 -14.30 13.55
CA ASN A 254 13.31 -15.40 13.94
C ASN A 254 12.51 -16.02 12.76
N ILE A 255 13.00 -15.92 11.54
CA ILE A 255 12.43 -16.56 10.35
C ILE A 255 13.45 -17.53 9.77
N ASP A 256 13.15 -18.81 9.86
CA ASP A 256 13.93 -19.87 9.23
C ASP A 256 13.55 -20.03 7.75
N ASN A 257 14.06 -19.12 6.93
CA ASN A 257 13.84 -19.17 5.48
C ASN A 257 14.91 -18.36 4.74
N ASN A 258 15.55 -18.98 3.75
CA ASN A 258 16.67 -18.42 2.97
C ASN A 258 16.24 -17.68 1.70
N GLU A 259 14.92 -17.57 1.42
CA GLU A 259 14.45 -16.85 0.25
C GLU A 259 14.76 -15.35 0.32
N THR A 260 15.34 -14.84 -0.76
CA THR A 260 15.61 -13.40 -0.90
C THR A 260 14.34 -12.62 -1.21
N GLY A 261 14.33 -11.33 -0.85
CA GLY A 261 13.20 -10.43 -1.11
C GLY A 261 12.65 -9.77 0.14
N GLY A 262 11.53 -9.08 0.01
CA GLY A 262 10.89 -8.37 1.10
C GLY A 262 9.95 -9.26 1.91
N LEU A 263 10.13 -9.34 3.22
CA LEU A 263 9.28 -10.03 4.18
C LEU A 263 8.16 -9.11 4.65
N SER A 264 6.92 -9.61 4.64
CA SER A 264 5.72 -8.95 5.13
C SER A 264 4.91 -9.86 6.05
N GLY A 265 3.92 -9.33 6.73
CA GLY A 265 3.04 -10.09 7.62
C GLY A 265 3.37 -9.91 9.09
N LYS A 266 3.02 -10.91 9.92
CA LYS A 266 3.12 -10.81 11.38
C LYS A 266 4.52 -10.42 11.89
N PRO A 267 5.61 -10.96 11.32
CA PRO A 267 6.98 -10.61 11.77
C PRO A 267 7.34 -9.12 11.64
N LEU A 268 6.66 -8.39 10.74
CA LEU A 268 6.91 -6.96 10.53
C LEU A 268 6.15 -6.05 11.52
N SER A 269 5.23 -6.59 12.32
CA SER A 269 4.30 -5.79 13.14
C SER A 269 5.01 -4.83 14.07
N ASN A 270 5.87 -5.34 14.94
CA ASN A 270 6.56 -4.55 15.98
C ASN A 270 7.48 -3.51 15.35
N LYS A 271 8.29 -3.91 14.36
CA LYS A 271 9.20 -3.00 13.67
C LYS A 271 8.47 -1.84 13.00
N SER A 272 7.33 -2.13 12.37
CA SER A 272 6.49 -1.09 11.76
C SER A 272 5.91 -0.15 12.83
N ASN A 273 5.46 -0.66 13.99
CA ASN A 273 4.93 0.13 15.09
C ASN A 273 6.00 1.05 15.69
N GLU A 274 7.22 0.54 15.90
CA GLU A 274 8.38 1.33 16.39
C GLU A 274 8.68 2.51 15.47
N ILE A 275 8.72 2.27 14.15
CA ILE A 275 9.01 3.31 13.16
C ILE A 275 7.89 4.36 13.12
N ILE A 276 6.63 3.94 13.17
CA ILE A 276 5.49 4.84 13.21
C ILE A 276 5.55 5.74 14.45
N ASN A 277 5.81 5.15 15.63
CA ASN A 277 5.95 5.90 16.87
C ASN A 277 7.11 6.91 16.80
N TYR A 278 8.26 6.48 16.29
CA TYR A 278 9.41 7.35 16.10
C TYR A 278 9.11 8.53 15.18
N LEU A 279 8.50 8.27 14.02
CA LEU A 279 8.09 9.32 13.07
C LEU A 279 7.09 10.30 13.71
N LYS A 280 6.09 9.79 14.43
CA LYS A 280 5.04 10.59 15.06
C LYS A 280 5.63 11.53 16.12
N THR A 281 6.49 10.99 16.97
CA THR A 281 7.18 11.73 18.05
C THR A 281 8.11 12.79 17.46
N LYS A 282 8.97 12.43 16.52
CA LYS A 282 9.96 13.33 15.92
C LYS A 282 9.32 14.43 15.07
N SER A 283 8.24 14.14 14.36
CA SER A 283 7.51 15.15 13.60
C SER A 283 6.65 16.09 14.46
N LYS A 284 6.56 15.85 15.76
CA LYS A 284 5.69 16.60 16.69
C LYS A 284 4.25 16.66 16.16
N ASN A 285 3.73 15.55 15.66
CA ASN A 285 2.41 15.40 15.04
C ASN A 285 2.18 16.22 13.74
N LYS A 286 3.20 16.84 13.18
CA LYS A 286 3.07 17.64 11.93
C LYS A 286 2.83 16.81 10.69
N LEU A 287 3.35 15.57 10.65
CA LEU A 287 3.16 14.65 9.53
C LEU A 287 2.04 13.66 9.77
N LYS A 288 1.31 13.36 8.71
CA LYS A 288 0.31 12.30 8.70
C LYS A 288 0.96 10.97 8.33
N ILE A 289 0.53 9.91 8.98
CA ILE A 289 1.14 8.58 8.82
C ILE A 289 0.10 7.55 8.42
N ILE A 290 0.35 6.84 7.32
CA ILE A 290 -0.39 5.63 6.98
C ILE A 290 0.43 4.42 7.47
N GLY A 291 -0.13 3.67 8.43
CA GLY A 291 0.53 2.52 9.02
C GLY A 291 0.32 1.23 8.21
N VAL A 292 1.41 0.55 7.87
CA VAL A 292 1.38 -0.71 7.10
C VAL A 292 2.32 -1.73 7.73
N GLY A 293 1.89 -2.98 7.84
CA GLY A 293 2.70 -4.10 8.33
C GLY A 293 2.11 -4.78 9.56
N GLY A 294 1.86 -6.08 9.47
CA GLY A 294 1.49 -6.94 10.58
C GLY A 294 0.05 -6.82 11.09
N ILE A 295 -0.88 -6.21 10.36
CA ILE A 295 -2.28 -6.08 10.77
C ILE A 295 -3.06 -7.32 10.33
N PHE A 296 -3.65 -8.06 11.28
CA PHE A 296 -4.47 -9.27 11.06
C PHE A 296 -5.85 -9.18 11.73
N ASN A 297 -6.01 -8.34 12.73
CA ASN A 297 -7.23 -8.20 13.52
C ASN A 297 -7.39 -6.79 14.10
N GLY A 298 -8.43 -6.59 14.92
CA GLY A 298 -8.73 -5.29 15.54
C GLY A 298 -7.67 -4.82 16.54
N ASN A 299 -7.07 -5.74 17.32
CA ASN A 299 -6.01 -5.38 18.27
C ASN A 299 -4.76 -4.87 17.53
N ASP A 300 -4.32 -5.58 16.47
CA ASP A 300 -3.18 -5.13 15.65
C ASP A 300 -3.45 -3.74 15.04
N ALA A 301 -4.69 -3.48 14.61
CA ALA A 301 -5.11 -2.19 14.08
C ALA A 301 -5.08 -1.07 15.16
N LYS A 302 -5.59 -1.36 16.36
CA LYS A 302 -5.58 -0.45 17.51
C LYS A 302 -4.15 -0.12 17.94
N GLU A 303 -3.28 -1.13 18.07
CA GLU A 303 -1.86 -0.93 18.40
C GLU A 303 -1.17 0.00 17.39
N LYS A 304 -1.43 -0.18 16.11
CA LYS A 304 -0.84 0.66 15.06
C LYS A 304 -1.36 2.10 15.11
N ILE A 305 -2.64 2.30 15.41
CA ILE A 305 -3.22 3.64 15.65
C ILE A 305 -2.58 4.27 16.90
N ASN A 306 -2.44 3.52 17.99
CA ASN A 306 -1.81 3.98 19.23
C ASN A 306 -0.33 4.33 19.02
N SER A 307 0.35 3.65 18.10
CA SER A 307 1.71 4.00 17.67
C SER A 307 1.78 5.33 16.90
N GLY A 308 0.64 5.87 16.46
CA GLY A 308 0.56 7.17 15.80
C GLY A 308 0.12 7.15 14.33
N ALA A 309 -0.38 6.01 13.82
CA ALA A 309 -0.92 5.95 12.47
C ALA A 309 -2.28 6.65 12.38
N ASP A 310 -2.45 7.53 11.40
CA ASP A 310 -3.72 8.22 11.11
C ASP A 310 -4.66 7.35 10.25
N LEU A 311 -4.10 6.61 9.28
CA LEU A 311 -4.78 5.59 8.46
C LEU A 311 -3.98 4.29 8.48
N LEU A 312 -4.60 3.22 8.05
CA LEU A 312 -4.02 1.87 8.03
C LEU A 312 -4.14 1.26 6.63
N GLN A 313 -3.16 0.43 6.27
CA GLN A 313 -3.25 -0.41 5.08
C GLN A 313 -2.93 -1.86 5.41
N VAL A 314 -3.66 -2.78 4.79
CA VAL A 314 -3.46 -4.22 4.93
C VAL A 314 -3.06 -4.87 3.60
N TYR A 315 -2.34 -5.97 3.67
CA TYR A 315 -1.95 -6.81 2.55
C TYR A 315 -1.95 -8.28 2.99
N THR A 316 -0.87 -8.72 3.62
CA THR A 316 -0.68 -10.12 4.06
C THR A 316 -1.78 -10.56 5.00
N GLY A 317 -2.17 -9.73 5.96
CA GLY A 317 -3.27 -10.04 6.87
C GLY A 317 -4.57 -10.35 6.13
N TRP A 318 -4.91 -9.59 5.09
CA TRP A 318 -6.12 -9.83 4.31
C TRP A 318 -6.08 -11.16 3.55
N ILE A 319 -4.92 -11.56 3.02
CA ILE A 319 -4.74 -12.88 2.39
C ILE A 319 -4.97 -14.01 3.38
N TYR A 320 -4.50 -13.88 4.63
CA TYR A 320 -4.64 -14.91 5.66
C TYR A 320 -6.02 -14.94 6.32
N GLU A 321 -6.63 -13.77 6.57
CA GLU A 321 -7.89 -13.63 7.32
C GLU A 321 -9.12 -13.63 6.42
N GLY A 322 -8.98 -13.24 5.14
CA GLY A 322 -10.01 -13.26 4.11
C GLY A 322 -10.94 -12.04 4.12
N PRO A 323 -12.00 -12.10 3.29
CA PRO A 323 -12.81 -10.95 2.92
C PRO A 323 -13.55 -10.27 4.08
N SER A 324 -13.85 -10.98 5.17
CA SER A 324 -14.52 -10.41 6.35
C SER A 324 -13.61 -9.62 7.28
N MET A 325 -12.30 -9.58 7.02
CA MET A 325 -11.32 -8.96 7.91
C MET A 325 -11.61 -7.48 8.16
N ILE A 326 -11.87 -6.71 7.12
CA ILE A 326 -12.09 -5.25 7.22
C ILE A 326 -13.35 -4.94 8.04
N ASN A 327 -14.45 -5.69 7.80
CA ASN A 327 -15.68 -5.59 8.57
C ASN A 327 -15.41 -5.84 10.07
N LYS A 328 -14.65 -6.89 10.41
CA LYS A 328 -14.32 -7.25 11.80
C LYS A 328 -13.46 -6.18 12.47
N ILE A 329 -12.45 -5.66 11.78
CA ILE A 329 -11.59 -4.58 12.31
C ILE A 329 -12.43 -3.33 12.57
N ASN A 330 -13.27 -2.92 11.61
CA ASN A 330 -14.12 -1.73 11.76
C ASN A 330 -15.11 -1.86 12.92
N LYS A 331 -15.74 -3.04 13.10
CA LYS A 331 -16.62 -3.30 14.25
C LYS A 331 -15.86 -3.24 15.58
N PHE A 332 -14.64 -3.77 15.63
CA PHE A 332 -13.79 -3.72 16.80
C PHE A 332 -13.43 -2.27 17.15
N LEU A 333 -12.90 -1.51 16.18
CA LEU A 333 -12.51 -0.11 16.39
C LEU A 333 -13.68 0.78 16.80
N LEU A 334 -14.89 0.48 16.31
CA LEU A 334 -16.09 1.21 16.72
C LEU A 334 -16.42 1.00 18.21
N LYS A 335 -16.27 -0.24 18.71
CA LYS A 335 -16.49 -0.55 20.13
C LYS A 335 -15.46 0.09 21.05
N GLU A 336 -14.22 0.16 20.62
CA GLU A 336 -13.11 0.75 21.39
C GLU A 336 -13.16 2.28 21.44
N ASN A 337 -13.93 2.92 20.57
CA ASN A 337 -14.15 4.37 20.57
C ASN A 337 -15.46 4.79 21.30
N GLN A 338 -16.16 3.83 21.91
CA GLN A 338 -17.32 4.05 22.79
C GLN A 338 -16.88 4.10 24.24
#